data_0bad49e58081009cbfc0c5dae1d2ea46
#
_entry.id   0bad49e58081009cbfc0c5dae1d2ea46
#
_cell.length_a   1.000
_cell.length_b   1.000
_cell.length_c   1.000
_cell.angle_alpha   90.00
_cell.angle_beta   90.00
_cell.angle_gamma   90.00
#
_symmetry.space_group_name_H-M   'P 1'
#
loop_
_entity.id
_entity.type
_entity.pdbx_description
1 polymer ?
#
loop_
_entity_poly.entity_id
_entity_poly.type
_entity_poly.pdbx_seq_one_letter_code
_entity_poly.pdbx_strand_id
1 'polypeptide(L)'
;MSNDDVYAAGLLNRALDPATQPKEIQAFMRAELDLLRETIQEGARVLDVGCGTGRHLVLMRDRLRLGVGLDYERSYIAEAARRAGADHLHFVTGDATAMPVETSFDFAICLTNTWGTMSDKAGVLREMRRLAPQPHTRLLSVFSDSSVTARREWYRGFGHAVIEETDEYLLTDGGLRSEHFTDARLRSLVGECAIRPLAGVGRAVTF
;
A
#
# COMPACT_ATOMS: atom_id res chain seq x y z
N MET A 1 -4.17 -21.17 4.39
CA MET A 1 -4.45 -19.84 4.96
C MET A 1 -4.52 -18.83 3.81
N SER A 2 -5.53 -17.99 3.76
CA SER A 2 -5.58 -16.87 2.82
C SER A 2 -4.72 -15.72 3.34
N ASN A 3 -4.39 -14.72 2.50
CA ASN A 3 -3.74 -13.49 2.96
C ASN A 3 -4.54 -12.84 4.11
N ASP A 4 -5.86 -13.01 4.13
CA ASP A 4 -6.77 -12.45 5.13
C ASP A 4 -6.46 -12.97 6.55
N ASP A 5 -6.14 -14.27 6.69
CA ASP A 5 -5.81 -14.86 7.99
C ASP A 5 -4.50 -14.29 8.57
N VAL A 6 -3.56 -13.92 7.69
CA VAL A 6 -2.24 -13.40 8.09
C VAL A 6 -2.36 -11.99 8.65
N TYR A 7 -3.18 -11.15 8.04
CA TYR A 7 -3.38 -9.77 8.49
C TYR A 7 -4.17 -9.69 9.80
N ALA A 8 -5.14 -10.58 10.02
CA ALA A 8 -5.91 -10.67 11.26
C ALA A 8 -5.04 -10.95 12.51
N ALA A 9 -3.86 -11.54 12.33
CA ALA A 9 -2.93 -11.85 13.43
C ALA A 9 -2.09 -10.65 13.94
N GLY A 10 -2.41 -9.41 13.59
CA GLY A 10 -1.66 -8.23 14.01
C GLY A 10 -0.29 -8.09 13.35
N LEU A 11 -0.14 -8.69 12.18
CA LEU A 11 1.10 -8.68 11.38
C LEU A 11 1.62 -7.27 11.14
N LEU A 12 0.73 -6.35 10.79
CA LEU A 12 1.10 -5.00 10.36
C LEU A 12 1.83 -4.21 11.46
N ASN A 13 1.43 -4.37 12.72
CA ASN A 13 2.08 -3.67 13.83
C ASN A 13 3.55 -4.08 13.99
N ARG A 14 3.85 -5.38 13.79
CA ARG A 14 5.22 -5.89 13.82
C ARG A 14 5.99 -5.50 12.56
N ALA A 15 5.37 -5.60 11.40
CA ALA A 15 5.99 -5.24 10.12
C ALA A 15 6.34 -3.75 10.04
N LEU A 16 5.57 -2.87 10.68
CA LEU A 16 5.82 -1.43 10.71
C LEU A 16 6.75 -0.98 11.86
N ASP A 17 7.18 -1.89 12.74
CA ASP A 17 8.17 -1.58 13.77
C ASP A 17 9.54 -1.36 13.11
N PRO A 18 10.16 -0.17 13.22
CA PRO A 18 11.48 0.09 12.66
C PRO A 18 12.57 -0.88 13.12
N ALA A 19 12.44 -1.46 14.32
CA ALA A 19 13.40 -2.43 14.84
C ALA A 19 13.43 -3.75 14.06
N THR A 20 12.35 -4.07 13.35
CA THR A 20 12.25 -5.30 12.53
C THR A 20 12.59 -5.07 11.06
N GLN A 21 12.77 -3.81 10.64
CA GLN A 21 12.92 -3.44 9.24
C GLN A 21 14.40 -3.37 8.82
N PRO A 22 14.81 -4.07 7.75
CA PRO A 22 16.08 -3.81 7.08
C PRO A 22 16.18 -2.36 6.58
N LYS A 23 17.42 -1.87 6.40
CA LYS A 23 17.66 -0.49 5.97
C LYS A 23 17.02 -0.15 4.63
N GLU A 24 16.97 -1.10 3.71
CA GLU A 24 16.34 -0.97 2.40
C GLU A 24 14.82 -0.77 2.51
N ILE A 25 14.17 -1.51 3.41
CA ILE A 25 12.72 -1.37 3.69
C ILE A 25 12.44 -0.03 4.36
N GLN A 26 13.26 0.38 5.32
CA GLN A 26 13.14 1.72 5.93
C GLN A 26 13.33 2.83 4.90
N ALA A 27 14.30 2.68 3.98
CA ALA A 27 14.53 3.64 2.90
C ALA A 27 13.33 3.70 1.93
N PHE A 28 12.76 2.54 1.59
CA PHE A 28 11.55 2.44 0.77
C PHE A 28 10.36 3.18 1.41
N MET A 29 10.09 2.93 2.68
CA MET A 29 8.99 3.58 3.39
C MET A 29 9.19 5.10 3.57
N ARG A 30 10.44 5.57 3.69
CA ARG A 30 10.74 7.01 3.69
C ARG A 30 10.50 7.62 2.32
N ALA A 31 10.99 6.96 1.27
CA ALA A 31 10.83 7.42 -0.11
C ALA A 31 9.35 7.47 -0.55
N GLU A 32 8.49 6.58 -0.03
CA GLU A 32 7.03 6.67 -0.21
C GLU A 32 6.47 7.98 0.36
N LEU A 33 6.85 8.32 1.58
CA LEU A 33 6.36 9.54 2.23
C LEU A 33 6.85 10.81 1.53
N ASP A 34 8.11 10.81 1.08
CA ASP A 34 8.66 11.94 0.31
C ASP A 34 7.94 12.08 -1.03
N LEU A 35 7.67 10.95 -1.72
CA LEU A 35 6.88 10.92 -2.94
C LEU A 35 5.47 11.48 -2.74
N LEU A 36 4.79 11.11 -1.64
CA LEU A 36 3.48 11.67 -1.32
C LEU A 36 3.52 13.19 -1.14
N ARG A 37 4.54 13.69 -0.42
CA ARG A 37 4.71 15.13 -0.19
C ARG A 37 5.01 15.91 -1.46
N GLU A 38 5.73 15.30 -2.41
CA GLU A 38 6.02 15.88 -3.73
C GLU A 38 4.78 15.88 -4.64
N THR A 39 3.97 14.82 -4.58
CA THR A 39 2.88 14.58 -5.54
C THR A 39 1.55 15.18 -5.09
N ILE A 40 1.22 15.04 -3.81
CA ILE A 40 -0.09 15.44 -3.26
C ILE A 40 -0.03 16.91 -2.85
N GLN A 41 -0.86 17.71 -3.49
CA GLN A 41 -0.99 19.14 -3.22
C GLN A 41 -1.66 19.39 -1.86
N GLU A 42 -1.38 20.54 -1.26
CA GLU A 42 -2.07 20.98 -0.04
C GLU A 42 -3.57 21.19 -0.29
N GLY A 43 -4.37 20.77 0.67
CA GLY A 43 -5.83 20.82 0.57
C GLY A 43 -6.43 19.72 -0.29
N ALA A 44 -5.65 18.72 -0.72
CA ALA A 44 -6.15 17.61 -1.52
C ALA A 44 -7.08 16.67 -0.73
N ARG A 45 -7.96 16.00 -1.49
CA ARG A 45 -8.78 14.87 -1.03
C ARG A 45 -8.09 13.58 -1.46
N VAL A 46 -7.74 12.72 -0.50
CA VAL A 46 -6.94 11.51 -0.75
C VAL A 46 -7.69 10.26 -0.28
N LEU A 47 -7.74 9.25 -1.15
CA LEU A 47 -8.15 7.89 -0.82
C LEU A 47 -6.90 7.02 -0.66
N ASP A 48 -6.78 6.32 0.48
CA ASP A 48 -5.71 5.34 0.74
C ASP A 48 -6.30 3.93 0.74
N VAL A 49 -5.97 3.14 -0.27
CA VAL A 49 -6.51 1.79 -0.53
C VAL A 49 -5.62 0.74 0.11
N GLY A 50 -6.19 -0.03 1.04
CA GLY A 50 -5.44 -0.92 1.91
C GLY A 50 -4.59 -0.13 2.91
N CYS A 51 -5.24 0.82 3.58
CA CYS A 51 -4.57 1.81 4.44
C CYS A 51 -3.96 1.23 5.73
N GLY A 52 -4.30 -0.02 6.09
CA GLY A 52 -3.92 -0.63 7.35
C GLY A 52 -4.28 0.25 8.53
N THR A 53 -3.32 0.55 9.39
CA THR A 53 -3.50 1.42 10.57
C THR A 53 -3.44 2.93 10.25
N GLY A 54 -3.65 3.33 9.00
CA GLY A 54 -3.79 4.72 8.57
C GLY A 54 -2.48 5.51 8.49
N ARG A 55 -1.32 4.84 8.43
CA ARG A 55 0.00 5.46 8.52
C ARG A 55 0.19 6.66 7.58
N HIS A 56 -0.13 6.50 6.29
CA HIS A 56 0.11 7.55 5.30
C HIS A 56 -0.78 8.76 5.52
N LEU A 57 -2.09 8.55 5.73
CA LEU A 57 -3.03 9.63 5.98
C LEU A 57 -2.69 10.40 7.27
N VAL A 58 -2.33 9.69 8.35
CA VAL A 58 -1.93 10.31 9.62
C VAL A 58 -0.66 11.16 9.46
N LEU A 59 0.35 10.69 8.71
CA LEU A 59 1.59 11.44 8.45
C LEU A 59 1.39 12.63 7.50
N MET A 60 0.32 12.62 6.71
CA MET A 60 -0.03 13.67 5.74
C MET A 60 -1.17 14.57 6.21
N ARG A 61 -1.77 14.32 7.39
CA ARG A 61 -3.02 14.94 7.85
C ARG A 61 -3.05 16.46 7.73
N ASP A 62 -1.98 17.15 8.09
CA ASP A 62 -1.93 18.62 8.10
C ASP A 62 -1.93 19.23 6.68
N ARG A 63 -1.77 18.40 5.64
CA ARG A 63 -1.78 18.78 4.24
C ARG A 63 -3.08 18.44 3.53
N LEU A 64 -3.93 17.61 4.14
CA LEU A 64 -5.15 17.10 3.52
C LEU A 64 -6.38 17.92 3.93
N ARG A 65 -7.29 18.14 2.97
CA ARG A 65 -8.64 18.62 3.26
C ARG A 65 -9.56 17.46 3.64
N LEU A 66 -9.32 16.27 3.08
CA LEU A 66 -10.03 15.05 3.36
C LEU A 66 -9.10 13.85 3.13
N GLY A 67 -9.00 12.96 4.10
CA GLY A 67 -8.38 11.66 3.94
C GLY A 67 -9.38 10.55 4.22
N VAL A 68 -9.51 9.61 3.30
CA VAL A 68 -10.32 8.39 3.50
C VAL A 68 -9.42 7.18 3.34
N GLY A 69 -9.28 6.39 4.40
CA GLY A 69 -8.58 5.11 4.39
C GLY A 69 -9.56 3.95 4.29
N LEU A 70 -9.29 3.02 3.39
CA LEU A 70 -10.07 1.80 3.24
C LEU A 70 -9.18 0.59 3.48
N ASP A 71 -9.65 -0.33 4.33
CA ASP A 71 -9.02 -1.64 4.53
C ASP A 71 -10.11 -2.68 4.82
N TYR A 72 -9.88 -3.94 4.52
CA TYR A 72 -10.83 -5.00 4.82
C TYR A 72 -10.71 -5.49 6.27
N GLU A 73 -9.55 -5.28 6.91
CA GLU A 73 -9.30 -5.73 8.27
C GLU A 73 -9.83 -4.71 9.31
N ARG A 74 -10.92 -5.09 9.98
CA ARG A 74 -11.64 -4.22 10.94
C ARG A 74 -10.77 -3.74 12.10
N SER A 75 -9.85 -4.58 12.57
CA SER A 75 -8.96 -4.24 13.67
C SER A 75 -8.00 -3.12 13.30
N TYR A 76 -7.53 -3.10 12.05
CA TYR A 76 -6.68 -2.03 11.53
C TYR A 76 -7.46 -0.72 11.37
N ILE A 77 -8.68 -0.79 10.87
CA ILE A 77 -9.57 0.40 10.77
C ILE A 77 -9.87 0.99 12.14
N ALA A 78 -10.16 0.17 13.14
CA ALA A 78 -10.36 0.63 14.51
C ALA A 78 -9.10 1.32 15.09
N GLU A 79 -7.92 0.77 14.81
CA GLU A 79 -6.63 1.37 15.18
C GLU A 79 -6.39 2.69 14.43
N ALA A 80 -6.63 2.72 13.11
CA ALA A 80 -6.48 3.91 12.27
C ALA A 80 -7.37 5.05 12.78
N ALA A 81 -8.64 4.77 13.11
CA ALA A 81 -9.58 5.75 13.66
C ALA A 81 -9.10 6.34 14.99
N ARG A 82 -8.51 5.50 15.88
CA ARG A 82 -7.92 6.00 17.14
C ARG A 82 -6.70 6.89 16.91
N ARG A 83 -5.94 6.66 15.85
CA ARG A 83 -4.72 7.40 15.50
C ARG A 83 -4.97 8.64 14.64
N ALA A 84 -6.16 8.80 14.07
CA ALA A 84 -6.51 9.87 13.14
C ALA A 84 -6.09 11.25 13.63
N GLY A 85 -6.52 11.63 14.82
CA GLY A 85 -6.16 12.91 15.45
C GLY A 85 -6.66 14.14 14.70
N ALA A 86 -7.61 13.97 13.75
CA ALA A 86 -8.18 15.04 12.95
C ALA A 86 -9.56 14.62 12.41
N ASP A 87 -10.52 15.53 12.41
CA ASP A 87 -11.92 15.25 12.02
C ASP A 87 -12.11 15.01 10.51
N HIS A 88 -11.14 15.41 9.69
CA HIS A 88 -11.17 15.22 8.24
C HIS A 88 -10.51 13.91 7.77
N LEU A 89 -10.05 13.06 8.70
CA LEU A 89 -9.58 11.71 8.40
C LEU A 89 -10.65 10.68 8.77
N HIS A 90 -11.08 9.91 7.80
CA HIS A 90 -12.08 8.86 7.96
C HIS A 90 -11.51 7.50 7.57
N PHE A 91 -11.95 6.45 8.25
CA PHE A 91 -11.49 5.09 7.98
C PHE A 91 -12.68 4.14 7.85
N VAL A 92 -12.71 3.36 6.77
CA VAL A 92 -13.85 2.54 6.37
C VAL A 92 -13.40 1.11 6.13
N THR A 93 -14.12 0.16 6.71
CA THR A 93 -13.94 -1.26 6.38
C THR A 93 -14.62 -1.57 5.05
N GLY A 94 -13.89 -2.14 4.10
CA GLY A 94 -14.45 -2.46 2.79
C GLY A 94 -13.50 -3.25 1.89
N ASP A 95 -14.11 -3.80 0.83
CA ASP A 95 -13.39 -4.50 -0.25
C ASP A 95 -12.84 -3.47 -1.24
N ALA A 96 -11.54 -3.55 -1.53
CA ALA A 96 -10.87 -2.68 -2.49
C ALA A 96 -11.34 -2.90 -3.95
N THR A 97 -12.03 -3.98 -4.25
CA THR A 97 -12.59 -4.29 -5.58
C THR A 97 -14.02 -3.78 -5.77
N ALA A 98 -14.67 -3.35 -4.66
CA ALA A 98 -16.02 -2.80 -4.61
C ALA A 98 -16.14 -1.78 -3.47
N MET A 99 -15.41 -0.67 -3.59
CA MET A 99 -15.26 0.31 -2.49
C MET A 99 -16.59 1.00 -2.16
N PRO A 100 -17.05 0.97 -0.88
CA PRO A 100 -18.31 1.57 -0.45
C PRO A 100 -18.18 3.09 -0.28
N VAL A 101 -17.65 3.77 -1.29
CA VAL A 101 -17.39 5.21 -1.31
C VAL A 101 -17.94 5.79 -2.60
N GLU A 102 -18.76 6.84 -2.49
CA GLU A 102 -19.43 7.47 -3.65
C GLU A 102 -18.80 8.81 -4.04
N THR A 103 -17.95 9.38 -3.20
CA THR A 103 -17.31 10.67 -3.48
C THR A 103 -16.04 10.50 -4.31
N SER A 104 -15.70 11.49 -5.12
CA SER A 104 -14.44 11.53 -5.86
C SER A 104 -13.30 12.12 -5.04
N PHE A 105 -12.08 11.75 -5.37
CA PHE A 105 -10.84 12.21 -4.75
C PHE A 105 -9.92 12.87 -5.76
N ASP A 106 -9.05 13.73 -5.27
CA ASP A 106 -8.00 14.34 -6.09
C ASP A 106 -6.87 13.33 -6.33
N PHE A 107 -6.65 12.41 -5.36
CA PHE A 107 -5.69 11.32 -5.47
C PHE A 107 -6.22 10.02 -4.85
N ALA A 108 -5.87 8.88 -5.47
CA ALA A 108 -6.02 7.54 -4.88
C ALA A 108 -4.64 6.87 -4.79
N ILE A 109 -4.27 6.41 -3.60
CA ILE A 109 -2.97 5.77 -3.35
C ILE A 109 -3.17 4.33 -2.88
N CYS A 110 -2.24 3.44 -3.22
CA CYS A 110 -2.15 2.09 -2.69
C CYS A 110 -0.67 1.75 -2.54
N LEU A 111 -0.15 1.80 -1.32
CA LEU A 111 1.28 1.88 -1.04
C LEU A 111 1.82 0.65 -0.29
N THR A 112 3.13 0.63 -0.08
CA THR A 112 3.86 -0.41 0.68
C THR A 112 3.54 -1.83 0.18
N ASN A 113 3.49 -1.96 -1.14
CA ASN A 113 3.18 -3.22 -1.84
C ASN A 113 1.80 -3.83 -1.51
N THR A 114 0.87 -3.09 -0.96
CA THR A 114 -0.46 -3.58 -0.63
C THR A 114 -1.16 -4.18 -1.87
N TRP A 115 -1.07 -3.51 -3.02
CA TRP A 115 -1.59 -4.04 -4.29
C TRP A 115 -0.91 -5.37 -4.69
N GLY A 116 0.37 -5.56 -4.36
CA GLY A 116 1.11 -6.81 -4.60
C GLY A 116 0.65 -8.00 -3.75
N THR A 117 -0.19 -7.78 -2.74
CA THR A 117 -0.79 -8.85 -1.92
C THR A 117 -2.25 -9.14 -2.27
N MET A 118 -2.88 -8.30 -3.09
CA MET A 118 -4.28 -8.44 -3.50
C MET A 118 -4.43 -9.42 -4.67
N SER A 119 -5.50 -10.23 -4.68
CA SER A 119 -5.77 -11.22 -5.74
C SER A 119 -6.37 -10.59 -6.99
N ASP A 120 -7.40 -9.75 -6.87
CA ASP A 120 -8.03 -9.05 -8.01
C ASP A 120 -7.43 -7.66 -8.22
N LYS A 121 -6.26 -7.65 -8.82
CA LYS A 121 -5.54 -6.40 -9.15
C LYS A 121 -6.31 -5.50 -10.12
N ALA A 122 -7.02 -6.10 -11.07
CA ALA A 122 -7.78 -5.35 -12.07
C ALA A 122 -9.00 -4.66 -11.44
N GLY A 123 -9.69 -5.34 -10.52
CA GLY A 123 -10.80 -4.78 -9.75
C GLY A 123 -10.37 -3.55 -8.95
N VAL A 124 -9.25 -3.65 -8.24
CA VAL A 124 -8.68 -2.52 -7.48
C VAL A 124 -8.36 -1.33 -8.37
N LEU A 125 -7.67 -1.55 -9.50
CA LEU A 125 -7.35 -0.47 -10.46
C LEU A 125 -8.61 0.17 -11.06
N ARG A 126 -9.66 -0.62 -11.31
CA ARG A 126 -10.95 -0.10 -11.79
C ARG A 126 -11.58 0.84 -10.77
N GLU A 127 -11.60 0.45 -9.49
CA GLU A 127 -12.14 1.27 -8.41
C GLU A 127 -11.31 2.52 -8.15
N MET A 128 -9.98 2.43 -8.18
CA MET A 128 -9.11 3.61 -8.08
C MET A 128 -9.40 4.60 -9.22
N ARG A 129 -9.59 4.11 -10.47
CA ARG A 129 -9.98 4.97 -11.61
C ARG A 129 -11.36 5.59 -11.45
N ARG A 130 -12.32 4.86 -10.89
CA ARG A 130 -13.68 5.37 -10.63
C ARG A 130 -13.66 6.52 -9.63
N LEU A 131 -12.85 6.40 -8.57
CA LEU A 131 -12.84 7.33 -7.44
C LEU A 131 -11.85 8.49 -7.61
N ALA A 132 -10.77 8.32 -8.37
CA ALA A 132 -9.85 9.39 -8.78
C ALA A 132 -9.73 9.39 -10.32
N PRO A 133 -10.70 9.99 -11.04
CA PRO A 133 -10.83 9.81 -12.49
C PRO A 133 -9.82 10.59 -13.32
N GLN A 134 -9.17 11.60 -12.77
CA GLN A 134 -8.20 12.40 -13.52
C GLN A 134 -6.94 11.58 -13.82
N PRO A 135 -6.31 11.74 -15.00
CA PRO A 135 -5.07 11.07 -15.32
C PRO A 135 -3.95 11.50 -14.35
N HIS A 136 -3.04 10.56 -14.08
CA HIS A 136 -1.87 10.75 -13.19
C HIS A 136 -2.19 11.11 -11.74
N THR A 137 -3.41 10.78 -11.28
CA THR A 137 -3.83 11.00 -9.88
C THR A 137 -3.87 9.71 -9.05
N ARG A 138 -3.48 8.59 -9.63
CA ARG A 138 -3.42 7.31 -8.94
C ARG A 138 -1.97 6.86 -8.80
N LEU A 139 -1.62 6.46 -7.59
CA LEU A 139 -0.27 6.10 -7.21
C LEU A 139 -0.23 4.72 -6.57
N LEU A 140 0.58 3.83 -7.12
CA LEU A 140 0.98 2.59 -6.45
C LEU A 140 2.44 2.69 -6.03
N SER A 141 2.79 2.10 -4.90
CA SER A 141 4.15 1.68 -4.62
C SER A 141 4.20 0.16 -4.44
N VAL A 142 5.08 -0.47 -5.17
CA VAL A 142 5.22 -1.92 -5.20
C VAL A 142 6.68 -2.33 -5.08
N PHE A 143 6.93 -3.55 -4.64
CA PHE A 143 8.27 -4.10 -4.66
C PHE A 143 8.70 -4.49 -6.07
N SER A 144 9.98 -4.29 -6.38
CA SER A 144 10.63 -4.83 -7.55
C SER A 144 11.29 -6.17 -7.25
N ASP A 145 11.74 -6.87 -8.28
CA ASP A 145 12.55 -8.09 -8.21
C ASP A 145 13.80 -7.94 -7.33
N SER A 146 14.42 -6.76 -7.33
CA SER A 146 15.58 -6.45 -6.46
C SER A 146 15.26 -6.41 -4.96
N SER A 147 13.98 -6.47 -4.56
CA SER A 147 13.54 -6.43 -3.14
C SER A 147 13.67 -7.76 -2.40
N VAL A 148 13.86 -8.86 -3.09
CA VAL A 148 13.72 -10.24 -2.55
C VAL A 148 14.55 -10.45 -1.28
N THR A 149 15.82 -10.10 -1.29
CA THR A 149 16.71 -10.28 -0.11
C THR A 149 16.24 -9.45 1.08
N ALA A 150 15.95 -8.16 0.87
CA ALA A 150 15.51 -7.27 1.94
C ALA A 150 14.15 -7.71 2.52
N ARG A 151 13.22 -8.18 1.66
CA ARG A 151 11.91 -8.67 2.11
C ARG A 151 12.02 -9.97 2.90
N ARG A 152 12.92 -10.88 2.53
CA ARG A 152 13.17 -12.11 3.27
C ARG A 152 13.66 -11.81 4.69
N GLU A 153 14.57 -10.87 4.84
CA GLU A 153 15.05 -10.39 6.14
C GLU A 153 13.94 -9.72 6.94
N TRP A 154 13.16 -8.87 6.28
CA TRP A 154 12.03 -8.19 6.90
C TRP A 154 10.98 -9.17 7.43
N TYR A 155 10.56 -10.14 6.60
CA TYR A 155 9.58 -11.15 7.01
C TYR A 155 10.08 -11.96 8.20
N ARG A 156 11.35 -12.35 8.21
CA ARG A 156 11.98 -13.01 9.35
C ARG A 156 11.97 -12.12 10.60
N GLY A 157 12.21 -10.83 10.46
CA GLY A 157 12.23 -9.86 11.56
C GLY A 157 10.91 -9.79 12.32
N PHE A 158 9.77 -10.00 11.64
CA PHE A 158 8.46 -10.04 12.29
C PHE A 158 7.86 -11.46 12.43
N GLY A 159 8.69 -12.48 12.28
CA GLY A 159 8.38 -13.85 12.71
C GLY A 159 7.88 -14.78 11.61
N HIS A 160 8.12 -14.47 10.32
CA HIS A 160 7.73 -15.32 9.19
C HIS A 160 8.93 -15.77 8.36
N ALA A 161 8.94 -17.05 7.98
CA ALA A 161 9.90 -17.61 7.05
C ALA A 161 9.33 -17.60 5.61
N VAL A 162 10.15 -17.25 4.62
CA VAL A 162 9.81 -17.47 3.21
C VAL A 162 9.98 -18.97 2.91
N ILE A 163 8.88 -19.60 2.48
CA ILE A 163 8.83 -21.03 2.15
C ILE A 163 8.77 -21.30 0.66
N GLU A 164 8.42 -20.30 -0.15
CA GLU A 164 8.44 -20.37 -1.60
C GLU A 164 8.87 -19.03 -2.19
N GLU A 165 9.71 -19.09 -3.22
CA GLU A 165 10.20 -17.96 -3.99
C GLU A 165 10.11 -18.27 -5.47
N THR A 166 9.51 -17.35 -6.21
CA THR A 166 9.42 -17.42 -7.69
C THR A 166 9.87 -16.09 -8.29
N ASP A 167 9.90 -16.00 -9.61
CA ASP A 167 10.17 -14.75 -10.33
C ASP A 167 9.06 -13.68 -10.14
N GLU A 168 7.96 -14.04 -9.47
CA GLU A 168 6.81 -13.15 -9.31
C GLU A 168 6.46 -12.85 -7.87
N TYR A 169 6.75 -13.74 -6.92
CA TYR A 169 6.31 -13.56 -5.53
C TYR A 169 7.18 -14.30 -4.51
N LEU A 170 7.02 -13.88 -3.27
CA LEU A 170 7.42 -14.62 -2.07
C LEU A 170 6.16 -15.10 -1.34
N LEU A 171 6.19 -16.36 -0.87
CA LEU A 171 5.17 -16.93 0.01
C LEU A 171 5.80 -17.23 1.35
N THR A 172 5.14 -16.79 2.43
CA THR A 172 5.60 -17.08 3.80
C THR A 172 4.87 -18.28 4.41
N ASP A 173 5.45 -18.86 5.46
CA ASP A 173 4.85 -19.92 6.28
C ASP A 173 3.53 -19.50 6.94
N GLY A 174 3.32 -18.18 7.15
CA GLY A 174 2.05 -17.61 7.58
C GLY A 174 1.02 -17.46 6.45
N GLY A 175 1.35 -17.82 5.20
CA GLY A 175 0.44 -17.74 4.05
C GLY A 175 0.44 -16.38 3.34
N LEU A 176 1.28 -15.41 3.73
CA LEU A 176 1.39 -14.13 3.01
C LEU A 176 2.04 -14.37 1.64
N ARG A 177 1.25 -14.24 0.58
CA ARG A 177 1.73 -14.15 -0.80
C ARG A 177 1.94 -12.69 -1.17
N SER A 178 3.18 -12.33 -1.41
CA SER A 178 3.57 -10.95 -1.69
C SER A 178 4.35 -10.89 -3.00
N GLU A 179 3.76 -10.27 -4.03
CA GLU A 179 4.32 -10.18 -5.37
C GLU A 179 5.40 -9.09 -5.46
N HIS A 180 6.25 -9.23 -6.47
CA HIS A 180 7.18 -8.21 -6.94
C HIS A 180 7.05 -8.08 -8.46
N PHE A 181 7.49 -6.95 -8.99
CA PHE A 181 7.15 -6.56 -10.35
C PHE A 181 8.36 -6.04 -11.12
N THR A 182 8.46 -6.50 -12.36
CA THR A 182 9.27 -5.83 -13.39
C THR A 182 8.49 -4.65 -13.99
N ASP A 183 9.18 -3.69 -14.59
CA ASP A 183 8.54 -2.56 -15.27
C ASP A 183 7.63 -3.03 -16.43
N ALA A 184 8.02 -4.09 -17.15
CA ALA A 184 7.22 -4.68 -18.22
C ALA A 184 5.89 -5.25 -17.70
N ARG A 185 5.93 -5.99 -16.58
CA ARG A 185 4.74 -6.54 -15.94
C ARG A 185 3.82 -5.43 -15.41
N LEU A 186 4.38 -4.37 -14.83
CA LEU A 186 3.60 -3.21 -14.39
C LEU A 186 2.85 -2.55 -15.56
N ARG A 187 3.53 -2.30 -16.70
CA ARG A 187 2.88 -1.75 -17.90
C ARG A 187 1.77 -2.66 -18.44
N SER A 188 2.00 -3.97 -18.41
CA SER A 188 0.97 -4.95 -18.85
C SER A 188 -0.28 -4.92 -17.98
N LEU A 189 -0.14 -4.77 -16.66
CA LEU A 189 -1.25 -4.80 -15.70
C LEU A 189 -1.96 -3.45 -15.56
N VAL A 190 -1.20 -2.35 -15.55
CA VAL A 190 -1.72 -1.01 -15.28
C VAL A 190 -2.12 -0.28 -16.55
N GLY A 191 -1.46 -0.59 -17.68
CA GLY A 191 -1.60 0.14 -18.94
C GLY A 191 -0.66 1.33 -19.02
N GLU A 192 -1.13 2.44 -19.60
CA GLU A 192 -0.35 3.68 -19.67
C GLU A 192 -0.04 4.22 -18.28
N CYS A 193 1.24 4.31 -17.95
CA CYS A 193 1.72 4.72 -16.63
C CYS A 193 3.16 5.23 -16.68
N ALA A 194 3.48 6.13 -15.76
CA ALA A 194 4.85 6.50 -15.43
C ALA A 194 5.37 5.59 -14.32
N ILE A 195 6.57 5.04 -14.50
CA ILE A 195 7.24 4.18 -13.51
C ILE A 195 8.58 4.81 -13.15
N ARG A 196 8.84 4.97 -11.85
CA ARG A 196 10.15 5.40 -11.35
C ARG A 196 10.67 4.46 -10.26
N PRO A 197 11.99 4.24 -10.16
CA PRO A 197 12.58 3.49 -9.05
C PRO A 197 12.29 4.15 -7.71
N LEU A 198 12.09 3.34 -6.68
CA LEU A 198 11.85 3.78 -5.30
C LEU A 198 12.81 3.06 -4.36
N ALA A 199 13.79 3.79 -3.83
CA ALA A 199 14.81 3.32 -2.87
C ALA A 199 15.53 2.01 -3.25
N GLY A 200 15.71 1.73 -4.54
CA GLY A 200 16.43 0.54 -5.02
C GLY A 200 15.66 -0.79 -4.92
N VAL A 201 14.63 -0.87 -4.12
CA VAL A 201 13.86 -2.12 -3.88
C VAL A 201 12.41 -2.04 -4.34
N GLY A 202 11.96 -0.90 -4.82
CA GLY A 202 10.58 -0.69 -5.25
C GLY A 202 10.42 0.12 -6.52
N ARG A 203 9.16 0.25 -6.91
CA ARG A 203 8.69 1.09 -8.01
C ARG A 203 7.53 1.94 -7.53
N ALA A 204 7.55 3.22 -7.88
CA ALA A 204 6.39 4.08 -7.86
C ALA A 204 5.74 4.09 -9.24
N VAL A 205 4.44 3.88 -9.31
CA VAL A 205 3.66 3.81 -10.55
C VAL A 205 2.55 4.84 -10.49
N THR A 206 2.58 5.82 -11.41
CA THR A 206 1.54 6.85 -11.54
C THR A 206 0.76 6.63 -12.82
N PHE A 207 -0.58 6.64 -12.77
CA PHE A 207 -1.45 6.33 -13.91
C PHE A 207 -2.78 7.07 -13.87
#